data_615e0b5b507fc1c95cecc880bfefccad
#
_entry.id   615e0b5b507fc1c95cecc880bfefccad
#
_cell.length_a   1.000
_cell.length_b   1.000
_cell.length_c   1.000
_cell.angle_alpha   90.00
_cell.angle_beta   90.00
_cell.angle_gamma   90.00
#
_symmetry.space_group_name_H-M   'P 1'
#
loop_
_entity.id
_entity.type
_entity.pdbx_description
1 polymer ?
#
loop_
_entity_poly.entity_id
_entity_poly.type
_entity_poly.pdbx_seq_one_letter_code
_entity_poly.pdbx_strand_id
1 'polypeptide(L)'
;MDIFEKLANKIKARKTRLVSSVKDYFKRLLFPIYLFPIKLLTYSFYYLVVFVIRLVIAVLSLIIECIIYPFKSLKNFLKAIVIIAVVIYLFFSLLVIVDYLTKQYGRWGKFACSVGTRDKLLNSVVRVVGGYSEGSGFFIADDQIFTNFHVIADEPSPKIIFPDGKFVTPVKILGDKEADLAVLFIENKHSDLVFPLPERVSFNEDEPILATGYPLGTDLSGKATILKGNFIDFRTSKKEPVVFIQTNISLVKGMSGGPLTDQCGEVVGVNAISLAGLSLFISADQVKTLVPSFSDQGVTKINVDPSVSPEEAVKAFYTYLKARRMEDGFALL
;
A
#
# COMPACT_ATOMS: atom_id res chain seq x y z
N MET A 1 51.13 33.59 7.91
CA MET A 1 51.25 32.63 6.77
C MET A 1 52.03 31.38 7.20
N ASP A 2 53.03 31.48 8.02
CA ASP A 2 53.91 30.36 8.47
C ASP A 2 53.24 29.31 9.36
N ILE A 3 52.24 29.66 10.21
CA ILE A 3 51.61 28.74 11.15
C ILE A 3 50.69 27.74 10.39
N PHE A 4 49.96 28.19 9.41
CA PHE A 4 49.02 27.31 8.64
C PHE A 4 49.77 26.35 7.71
N GLU A 5 50.92 26.78 7.17
CA GLU A 5 51.78 25.93 6.35
C GLU A 5 52.46 24.83 7.18
N LYS A 6 52.89 25.16 8.40
CA LYS A 6 53.40 24.17 9.38
C LYS A 6 52.33 23.20 9.80
N LEU A 7 51.07 23.63 9.99
CA LEU A 7 49.94 22.74 10.35
C LEU A 7 49.60 21.78 9.20
N ALA A 8 49.55 22.29 7.98
CA ALA A 8 49.28 21.49 6.76
C ALA A 8 50.37 20.43 6.54
N ASN A 9 51.63 20.78 6.72
CA ASN A 9 52.76 19.85 6.63
C ASN A 9 52.74 18.80 7.74
N LYS A 10 52.32 19.14 8.96
CA LYS A 10 52.17 18.22 10.08
C LYS A 10 51.03 17.19 9.86
N ILE A 11 49.91 17.66 9.31
CA ILE A 11 48.78 16.82 8.90
C ILE A 11 49.19 15.84 7.80
N LYS A 12 49.90 16.33 6.77
CA LYS A 12 50.39 15.52 5.66
C LYS A 12 51.35 14.42 6.14
N ALA A 13 52.27 14.74 7.05
CA ALA A 13 53.22 13.78 7.63
C ALA A 13 52.50 12.73 8.51
N ARG A 14 51.51 13.12 9.32
CA ARG A 14 50.67 12.18 10.08
C ARG A 14 49.87 11.25 9.17
N LYS A 15 49.29 11.77 8.10
CA LYS A 15 48.59 11.01 7.08
C LYS A 15 49.45 9.88 6.49
N THR A 16 50.69 10.23 6.09
CA THR A 16 51.63 9.27 5.51
C THR A 16 52.03 8.18 6.50
N ARG A 17 52.27 8.54 7.77
CA ARG A 17 52.60 7.58 8.83
C ARG A 17 51.42 6.64 9.15
N LEU A 18 50.19 7.15 9.22
CA LEU A 18 49.03 6.33 9.51
C LEU A 18 48.78 5.30 8.38
N VAL A 19 48.87 5.71 7.13
CA VAL A 19 48.71 4.81 5.97
C VAL A 19 49.80 3.78 5.90
N SER A 20 51.07 4.12 6.19
CA SER A 20 52.16 3.15 6.23
C SER A 20 52.00 2.13 7.36
N SER A 21 51.63 2.59 8.58
CA SER A 21 51.40 1.70 9.72
C SER A 21 50.30 0.68 9.49
N VAL A 22 49.16 1.10 8.88
CA VAL A 22 48.06 0.22 8.51
C VAL A 22 48.51 -0.78 7.44
N LYS A 23 49.27 -0.35 6.44
CA LYS A 23 49.84 -1.20 5.39
C LYS A 23 50.75 -2.27 5.97
N ASP A 24 51.63 -1.93 6.91
CA ASP A 24 52.56 -2.85 7.53
C ASP A 24 51.88 -3.84 8.47
N TYR A 25 50.84 -3.43 9.18
CA TYR A 25 50.02 -4.31 10.01
C TYR A 25 49.34 -5.39 9.15
N PHE A 26 48.69 -5.02 8.05
CA PHE A 26 48.04 -5.96 7.15
C PHE A 26 49.05 -6.86 6.42
N LYS A 27 50.24 -6.34 6.08
CA LYS A 27 51.28 -7.14 5.49
C LYS A 27 51.80 -8.25 6.42
N ARG A 28 51.89 -7.97 7.74
CA ARG A 28 52.26 -9.00 8.75
C ARG A 28 51.14 -10.01 8.99
N LEU A 29 49.86 -9.59 8.96
CA LEU A 29 48.72 -10.46 9.17
C LEU A 29 48.50 -11.43 7.98
N LEU A 30 48.88 -11.03 6.77
CA LEU A 30 48.63 -11.80 5.53
C LEU A 30 49.71 -12.78 5.15
N PHE A 31 50.89 -12.76 5.80
CA PHE A 31 52.05 -13.55 5.39
C PHE A 31 51.95 -15.09 5.55
N PRO A 32 51.08 -15.68 6.42
CA PRO A 32 50.99 -17.14 6.52
C PRO A 32 49.75 -17.79 5.88
N ILE A 33 48.93 -17.11 5.09
CA ILE A 33 47.65 -17.68 4.66
C ILE A 33 47.72 -18.24 3.24
N TYR A 34 47.79 -19.57 3.09
CA TYR A 34 47.86 -20.36 1.84
C TYR A 34 46.52 -20.49 1.10
N LEU A 35 45.42 -19.84 1.47
CA LEU A 35 44.10 -19.99 0.84
C LEU A 35 43.75 -18.77 -0.02
N PHE A 36 43.71 -18.94 -1.33
CA PHE A 36 43.43 -17.91 -2.34
C PHE A 36 42.14 -17.08 -2.08
N PRO A 37 40.99 -17.66 -1.71
CA PRO A 37 39.78 -16.90 -1.45
C PRO A 37 39.87 -16.02 -0.19
N ILE A 38 40.59 -16.47 0.84
CA ILE A 38 40.80 -15.70 2.06
C ILE A 38 41.73 -14.51 1.80
N LYS A 39 42.73 -14.67 0.96
CA LYS A 39 43.60 -13.56 0.52
C LYS A 39 42.81 -12.50 -0.24
N LEU A 40 41.91 -12.89 -1.14
CA LEU A 40 41.08 -11.94 -1.89
C LEU A 40 40.18 -11.11 -0.96
N LEU A 41 39.54 -11.75 0.02
CA LEU A 41 38.66 -11.09 1.00
C LEU A 41 39.44 -10.13 1.91
N THR A 42 40.62 -10.53 2.37
CA THR A 42 41.49 -9.70 3.24
C THR A 42 42.10 -8.53 2.46
N TYR A 43 42.47 -8.69 1.20
CA TYR A 43 42.89 -7.57 0.36
C TYR A 43 41.73 -6.61 0.06
N SER A 44 40.53 -7.10 -0.22
CA SER A 44 39.34 -6.28 -0.41
C SER A 44 39.01 -5.46 0.85
N PHE A 45 39.03 -6.11 2.01
CA PHE A 45 38.83 -5.44 3.30
C PHE A 45 39.93 -4.39 3.59
N TYR A 46 41.21 -4.71 3.31
CA TYR A 46 42.30 -3.74 3.45
C TYR A 46 42.08 -2.50 2.58
N TYR A 47 41.75 -2.68 1.29
CA TYR A 47 41.51 -1.55 0.40
C TYR A 47 40.28 -0.74 0.82
N LEU A 48 39.23 -1.37 1.32
CA LEU A 48 38.06 -0.70 1.88
C LEU A 48 38.45 0.18 3.08
N VAL A 49 39.20 -0.38 4.03
CA VAL A 49 39.66 0.38 5.21
C VAL A 49 40.57 1.54 4.81
N VAL A 50 41.50 1.32 3.91
CA VAL A 50 42.36 2.41 3.40
C VAL A 50 41.56 3.47 2.65
N PHE A 51 40.57 3.07 1.87
CA PHE A 51 39.66 3.98 1.19
C PHE A 51 38.87 4.84 2.18
N VAL A 52 38.26 4.22 3.20
CA VAL A 52 37.50 4.95 4.25
C VAL A 52 38.41 5.93 5.00
N ILE A 53 39.62 5.51 5.39
CA ILE A 53 40.57 6.39 6.08
C ILE A 53 40.94 7.59 5.18
N ARG A 54 41.21 7.35 3.89
CA ARG A 54 41.53 8.42 2.91
C ARG A 54 40.36 9.37 2.73
N LEU A 55 39.12 8.81 2.67
CA LEU A 55 37.90 9.60 2.53
C LEU A 55 37.69 10.51 3.76
N VAL A 56 37.82 9.96 4.96
CA VAL A 56 37.72 10.73 6.22
C VAL A 56 38.76 11.86 6.28
N ILE A 57 40.00 11.56 5.93
CA ILE A 57 41.06 12.57 5.94
C ILE A 57 40.79 13.64 4.87
N ALA A 58 40.28 13.25 3.68
CA ALA A 58 39.96 14.20 2.62
C ALA A 58 38.80 15.13 3.04
N VAL A 59 37.77 14.57 3.68
CA VAL A 59 36.64 15.37 4.21
C VAL A 59 37.13 16.32 5.30
N LEU A 60 37.93 15.87 6.26
CA LEU A 60 38.47 16.74 7.30
C LEU A 60 39.36 17.85 6.74
N SER A 61 40.20 17.54 5.75
CA SER A 61 41.03 18.56 5.09
C SER A 61 40.19 19.62 4.36
N LEU A 62 39.11 19.16 3.70
CA LEU A 62 38.18 20.05 3.01
C LEU A 62 37.43 20.97 3.98
N ILE A 63 36.97 20.44 5.11
CA ILE A 63 36.34 21.24 6.18
C ILE A 63 37.30 22.31 6.70
N ILE A 64 38.54 21.93 6.99
CA ILE A 64 39.55 22.85 7.47
C ILE A 64 39.83 23.95 6.43
N GLU A 65 39.98 23.59 5.16
CA GLU A 65 40.15 24.55 4.07
C GLU A 65 38.97 25.49 3.93
N CYS A 66 37.72 24.97 4.02
CA CYS A 66 36.51 25.80 4.01
C CYS A 66 36.47 26.83 5.14
N ILE A 67 36.90 26.40 6.36
CA ILE A 67 36.95 27.30 7.53
C ILE A 67 38.05 28.39 7.36
N ILE A 68 39.19 28.04 6.81
CA ILE A 68 40.33 28.96 6.68
C ILE A 68 40.17 29.90 5.44
N TYR A 69 39.44 29.45 4.42
CA TYR A 69 39.31 30.18 3.14
C TYR A 69 38.81 31.64 3.27
N PRO A 70 37.77 31.94 4.09
CA PRO A 70 37.29 33.31 4.29
C PRO A 70 38.36 34.25 4.88
N PHE A 71 39.24 33.72 5.75
CA PHE A 71 40.21 34.52 6.49
C PHE A 71 41.47 34.82 5.70
N LYS A 72 41.63 34.29 4.49
CA LYS A 72 42.81 34.54 3.62
C LYS A 72 42.81 35.93 2.95
N SER A 73 41.63 36.52 2.70
CA SER A 73 41.49 37.81 2.04
C SER A 73 40.06 38.33 2.17
N LEU A 74 39.85 39.65 2.21
CA LEU A 74 38.51 40.26 2.20
C LEU A 74 37.67 39.81 0.98
N LYS A 75 38.30 39.66 -0.19
CA LYS A 75 37.62 39.12 -1.38
C LYS A 75 37.11 37.69 -1.19
N ASN A 76 37.86 36.84 -0.49
CA ASN A 76 37.46 35.47 -0.17
C ASN A 76 36.34 35.43 0.89
N PHE A 77 36.40 36.39 1.84
CA PHE A 77 35.35 36.55 2.84
C PHE A 77 33.99 36.88 2.19
N LEU A 78 33.97 37.87 1.28
CA LEU A 78 32.75 38.22 0.53
C LEU A 78 32.23 37.04 -0.31
N LYS A 79 33.12 36.31 -0.99
CA LYS A 79 32.74 35.10 -1.74
C LYS A 79 32.15 34.01 -0.82
N ALA A 80 32.72 33.80 0.37
CA ALA A 80 32.22 32.83 1.32
C ALA A 80 30.82 33.19 1.80
N ILE A 81 30.54 34.47 2.06
CA ILE A 81 29.18 34.93 2.41
C ILE A 81 28.17 34.57 1.32
N VAL A 82 28.52 34.86 0.06
CA VAL A 82 27.63 34.52 -1.07
C VAL A 82 27.42 33.02 -1.20
N ILE A 83 28.48 32.22 -1.08
CA ILE A 83 28.39 30.76 -1.15
C ILE A 83 27.49 30.23 -0.01
N ILE A 84 27.68 30.71 1.22
CA ILE A 84 26.85 30.34 2.36
C ILE A 84 25.38 30.69 2.15
N ALA A 85 25.09 31.88 1.65
CA ALA A 85 23.75 32.34 1.32
C ALA A 85 23.09 31.42 0.27
N VAL A 86 23.81 31.06 -0.79
CA VAL A 86 23.34 30.12 -1.82
C VAL A 86 23.10 28.73 -1.24
N VAL A 87 23.99 28.22 -0.40
CA VAL A 87 23.83 26.90 0.25
C VAL A 87 22.60 26.89 1.17
N ILE A 88 22.42 27.95 1.96
CA ILE A 88 21.23 28.09 2.80
C ILE A 88 19.95 28.13 1.96
N TYR A 89 19.95 28.90 0.89
CA TYR A 89 18.81 28.97 -0.05
C TYR A 89 18.49 27.57 -0.64
N LEU A 90 19.51 26.86 -1.15
CA LEU A 90 19.34 25.52 -1.71
C LEU A 90 18.85 24.51 -0.66
N PHE A 91 19.32 24.62 0.58
CA PHE A 91 18.88 23.77 1.69
C PHE A 91 17.40 23.98 1.99
N PHE A 92 16.95 25.23 2.15
CA PHE A 92 15.54 25.53 2.36
C PHE A 92 14.67 25.12 1.16
N SER A 93 15.16 25.35 -0.06
CA SER A 93 14.48 24.90 -1.28
C SER A 93 14.31 23.36 -1.29
N LEU A 94 15.35 22.63 -0.90
CA LEU A 94 15.28 21.17 -0.79
C LEU A 94 14.27 20.72 0.27
N LEU A 95 14.21 21.39 1.43
CA LEU A 95 13.21 21.08 2.46
C LEU A 95 11.78 21.26 1.95
N VAL A 96 11.51 22.32 1.20
CA VAL A 96 10.20 22.56 0.58
C VAL A 96 9.85 21.45 -0.43
N ILE A 97 10.83 21.05 -1.26
CA ILE A 97 10.65 19.96 -2.22
C ILE A 97 10.37 18.63 -1.48
N VAL A 98 11.12 18.34 -0.43
CA VAL A 98 10.93 17.11 0.39
C VAL A 98 9.56 17.12 1.06
N ASP A 99 9.14 18.24 1.65
CA ASP A 99 7.81 18.39 2.24
C ASP A 99 6.70 18.19 1.19
N TYR A 100 6.84 18.81 0.02
CA TYR A 100 5.93 18.63 -1.11
C TYR A 100 5.86 17.15 -1.55
N LEU A 101 7.00 16.48 -1.72
CA LEU A 101 7.07 15.09 -2.13
C LEU A 101 6.49 14.16 -1.06
N THR A 102 6.73 14.42 0.23
CA THR A 102 6.16 13.61 1.31
C THR A 102 4.64 13.79 1.44
N LYS A 103 4.10 14.98 1.17
CA LYS A 103 2.65 15.22 1.09
C LYS A 103 2.03 14.55 -0.14
N GLN A 104 2.68 14.64 -1.30
CA GLN A 104 2.17 14.08 -2.56
C GLN A 104 2.25 12.55 -2.62
N TYR A 105 3.29 11.93 -2.05
CA TYR A 105 3.62 10.51 -2.22
C TYR A 105 3.70 9.73 -0.89
N GLY A 106 3.36 10.34 0.24
CA GLY A 106 3.48 9.75 1.56
C GLY A 106 4.92 9.67 2.08
N ARG A 107 5.10 9.04 3.25
CA ARG A 107 6.43 8.90 3.87
C ARG A 107 7.38 8.10 2.97
N TRP A 108 8.67 8.39 3.04
CA TRP A 108 9.73 7.77 2.22
C TRP A 108 9.67 6.24 2.14
N GLY A 109 9.22 5.54 3.20
CA GLY A 109 9.01 4.09 3.20
C GLY A 109 7.90 3.63 2.26
N LYS A 110 6.86 4.45 2.02
CA LYS A 110 5.73 4.13 1.15
C LYS A 110 5.99 4.43 -0.33
N PHE A 111 6.99 5.25 -0.65
CA PHE A 111 7.36 5.55 -2.04
C PHE A 111 7.81 4.31 -2.82
N ALA A 112 8.52 3.39 -2.15
CA ALA A 112 8.98 2.14 -2.77
C ALA A 112 7.86 1.08 -2.92
N CYS A 113 6.76 1.19 -2.15
CA CYS A 113 5.68 0.20 -2.14
C CYS A 113 4.76 0.28 -3.37
N SER A 114 4.68 1.46 -4.04
CA SER A 114 3.71 1.68 -5.13
C SER A 114 3.95 0.80 -6.37
N VAL A 115 5.16 0.23 -6.49
CA VAL A 115 5.51 -0.70 -7.57
C VAL A 115 4.86 -2.06 -7.30
N GLY A 116 3.95 -2.46 -8.17
CA GLY A 116 3.19 -3.72 -8.03
C GLY A 116 1.87 -3.63 -7.26
N THR A 117 1.65 -2.60 -6.43
CA THR A 117 0.38 -2.40 -5.70
C THR A 117 -0.81 -2.33 -6.63
N ARG A 118 -0.67 -1.62 -7.75
CA ARG A 118 -1.73 -1.51 -8.77
C ARG A 118 -2.15 -2.88 -9.30
N ASP A 119 -1.19 -3.71 -9.68
CA ASP A 119 -1.48 -5.03 -10.25
C ASP A 119 -2.09 -5.97 -9.20
N LYS A 120 -1.60 -5.91 -7.97
CA LYS A 120 -2.19 -6.64 -6.85
C LYS A 120 -3.66 -6.24 -6.66
N LEU A 121 -3.98 -4.95 -6.56
CA LEU A 121 -5.34 -4.45 -6.40
C LEU A 121 -6.27 -4.89 -7.54
N LEU A 122 -5.82 -4.77 -8.79
CA LEU A 122 -6.62 -5.14 -9.97
C LEU A 122 -6.89 -6.64 -10.07
N ASN A 123 -6.04 -7.48 -9.51
CA ASN A 123 -6.18 -8.93 -9.57
C ASN A 123 -6.88 -9.54 -8.34
N SER A 124 -6.91 -8.83 -7.21
CA SER A 124 -7.43 -9.33 -5.93
C SER A 124 -8.83 -8.80 -5.57
N VAL A 125 -9.35 -7.82 -6.32
CA VAL A 125 -10.69 -7.32 -6.13
C VAL A 125 -11.64 -8.06 -7.05
N VAL A 126 -12.75 -8.53 -6.49
CA VAL A 126 -13.78 -9.30 -7.19
C VAL A 126 -15.04 -8.47 -7.35
N ARG A 127 -15.85 -8.80 -8.35
CA ARG A 127 -17.21 -8.26 -8.50
C ARG A 127 -18.18 -9.15 -7.74
N VAL A 128 -19.07 -8.56 -6.97
CA VAL A 128 -20.11 -9.27 -6.23
C VAL A 128 -21.46 -8.89 -6.84
N VAL A 129 -22.20 -9.88 -7.33
CA VAL A 129 -23.50 -9.70 -7.97
C VAL A 129 -24.56 -10.32 -7.07
N GLY A 130 -25.36 -9.46 -6.45
CA GLY A 130 -26.57 -9.82 -5.71
C GLY A 130 -27.78 -9.91 -6.62
N GLY A 131 -28.98 -9.83 -6.04
CA GLY A 131 -30.25 -9.86 -6.79
C GLY A 131 -30.49 -8.55 -7.55
N TYR A 132 -30.73 -7.46 -6.79
CA TYR A 132 -30.95 -6.12 -7.36
C TYR A 132 -29.75 -5.21 -7.20
N SER A 133 -28.76 -5.60 -6.39
CA SER A 133 -27.57 -4.85 -6.10
C SER A 133 -26.34 -5.52 -6.66
N GLU A 134 -25.37 -4.72 -7.07
CA GLU A 134 -24.03 -5.14 -7.47
C GLU A 134 -22.99 -4.31 -6.76
N GLY A 135 -21.88 -4.93 -6.43
CA GLY A 135 -20.78 -4.28 -5.75
C GLY A 135 -19.44 -4.94 -6.03
N SER A 136 -18.52 -4.68 -5.15
CA SER A 136 -17.18 -5.20 -5.16
C SER A 136 -16.90 -5.97 -3.88
N GLY A 137 -15.84 -6.78 -3.88
CA GLY A 137 -15.35 -7.46 -2.71
C GLY A 137 -13.85 -7.69 -2.81
N PHE A 138 -13.24 -8.06 -1.70
CA PHE A 138 -11.81 -8.39 -1.64
C PHE A 138 -11.55 -9.46 -0.59
N PHE A 139 -10.44 -10.19 -0.77
CA PHE A 139 -10.07 -11.28 0.13
C PHE A 139 -9.47 -10.76 1.43
N ILE A 140 -10.05 -11.18 2.57
CA ILE A 140 -9.50 -10.94 3.93
C ILE A 140 -8.82 -12.18 4.50
N ALA A 141 -9.12 -13.35 3.97
CA ALA A 141 -8.46 -14.64 4.22
C ALA A 141 -8.54 -15.48 2.94
N ASP A 142 -7.88 -16.62 2.92
CA ASP A 142 -7.73 -17.49 1.74
C ASP A 142 -9.07 -17.84 1.07
N ASP A 143 -10.11 -18.02 1.87
CA ASP A 143 -11.45 -18.48 1.50
C ASP A 143 -12.55 -17.48 1.91
N GLN A 144 -12.20 -16.25 2.33
CA GLN A 144 -13.12 -15.26 2.84
C GLN A 144 -13.05 -13.97 2.05
N ILE A 145 -14.16 -13.60 1.45
CA ILE A 145 -14.32 -12.36 0.67
C ILE A 145 -15.20 -11.41 1.45
N PHE A 146 -14.70 -10.21 1.64
CA PHE A 146 -15.40 -9.12 2.31
C PHE A 146 -16.17 -8.26 1.32
N THR A 147 -17.38 -7.82 1.69
CA THR A 147 -18.23 -6.90 0.91
C THR A 147 -19.20 -6.15 1.81
N ASN A 148 -20.01 -5.24 1.27
CA ASN A 148 -21.12 -4.64 2.02
C ASN A 148 -22.34 -5.56 2.05
N PHE A 149 -23.11 -5.47 3.14
CA PHE A 149 -24.33 -6.27 3.32
C PHE A 149 -25.40 -5.94 2.30
N HIS A 150 -25.61 -4.65 1.99
CA HIS A 150 -26.62 -4.22 1.02
C HIS A 150 -26.36 -4.74 -0.40
N VAL A 151 -25.13 -5.14 -0.74
CA VAL A 151 -24.80 -5.74 -2.06
C VAL A 151 -25.44 -7.12 -2.22
N ILE A 152 -25.63 -7.84 -1.11
CA ILE A 152 -26.11 -9.24 -1.11
C ILE A 152 -27.46 -9.42 -0.41
N ALA A 153 -28.03 -8.36 0.13
CA ALA A 153 -29.18 -8.44 1.05
C ALA A 153 -30.44 -9.12 0.48
N ASP A 154 -30.59 -9.09 -0.85
CA ASP A 154 -31.75 -9.62 -1.56
C ASP A 154 -31.41 -10.89 -2.38
N GLU A 155 -30.21 -11.47 -2.20
CA GLU A 155 -29.76 -12.63 -2.94
C GLU A 155 -29.11 -13.67 -2.03
N PRO A 156 -29.76 -14.80 -1.81
CA PRO A 156 -29.25 -15.86 -0.94
C PRO A 156 -28.05 -16.63 -1.53
N SER A 157 -27.75 -16.44 -2.80
CA SER A 157 -26.63 -17.09 -3.49
C SER A 157 -25.93 -16.12 -4.45
N PRO A 158 -25.31 -15.05 -3.95
CA PRO A 158 -24.65 -14.04 -4.79
C PRO A 158 -23.53 -14.66 -5.61
N LYS A 159 -23.29 -14.12 -6.81
CA LYS A 159 -22.15 -14.51 -7.64
C LYS A 159 -20.95 -13.66 -7.33
N ILE A 160 -19.82 -14.32 -7.16
CA ILE A 160 -18.51 -13.71 -6.98
C ILE A 160 -17.75 -13.92 -8.30
N ILE A 161 -17.52 -12.85 -9.04
CA ILE A 161 -16.88 -12.90 -10.37
C ILE A 161 -15.44 -12.39 -10.23
N PHE A 162 -14.49 -13.25 -10.58
CA PHE A 162 -13.07 -12.95 -10.59
C PHE A 162 -12.65 -12.08 -11.78
N PRO A 163 -11.46 -11.44 -11.73
CA PRO A 163 -10.96 -10.63 -12.84
C PRO A 163 -10.77 -11.40 -14.16
N ASP A 164 -10.61 -12.73 -14.10
CA ASP A 164 -10.51 -13.62 -15.27
C ASP A 164 -11.88 -14.03 -15.85
N GLY A 165 -12.98 -13.55 -15.26
CA GLY A 165 -14.36 -13.82 -15.69
C GLY A 165 -14.97 -15.09 -15.09
N LYS A 166 -14.19 -15.93 -14.41
CA LYS A 166 -14.75 -17.08 -13.68
C LYS A 166 -15.61 -16.61 -12.52
N PHE A 167 -16.57 -17.40 -12.12
CA PHE A 167 -17.39 -17.08 -10.96
C PHE A 167 -17.56 -18.27 -10.03
N VAL A 168 -17.81 -17.96 -8.77
CA VAL A 168 -18.16 -18.89 -7.71
C VAL A 168 -19.35 -18.35 -6.92
N THR A 169 -20.02 -19.23 -6.17
CA THR A 169 -21.03 -18.85 -5.18
C THR A 169 -20.52 -19.16 -3.80
N PRO A 170 -20.89 -18.39 -2.76
CA PRO A 170 -20.46 -18.66 -1.41
C PRO A 170 -21.11 -19.93 -0.87
N VAL A 171 -20.42 -20.63 0.03
CA VAL A 171 -20.93 -21.77 0.79
C VAL A 171 -21.48 -21.36 2.15
N LYS A 172 -21.09 -20.17 2.64
CA LYS A 172 -21.55 -19.58 3.88
C LYS A 172 -21.47 -18.05 3.77
N ILE A 173 -22.42 -17.36 4.39
CA ILE A 173 -22.46 -15.90 4.50
C ILE A 173 -22.59 -15.52 5.96
N LEU A 174 -21.65 -14.75 6.47
CA LEU A 174 -21.78 -14.05 7.75
C LEU A 174 -21.99 -12.57 7.50
N GLY A 175 -22.84 -11.91 8.26
CA GLY A 175 -23.10 -10.50 8.04
C GLY A 175 -23.74 -9.77 9.20
N ASP A 176 -23.64 -8.46 9.12
CA ASP A 176 -24.30 -7.51 10.01
C ASP A 176 -24.96 -6.43 9.15
N LYS A 177 -26.30 -6.39 9.24
CA LYS A 177 -27.11 -5.44 8.49
C LYS A 177 -26.97 -4.00 9.00
N GLU A 178 -26.75 -3.82 10.30
CA GLU A 178 -26.65 -2.47 10.92
C GLU A 178 -25.28 -1.85 10.60
N ALA A 179 -24.24 -2.66 10.58
CA ALA A 179 -22.90 -2.23 10.18
C ALA A 179 -22.71 -2.19 8.64
N ASP A 180 -23.68 -2.72 7.88
CA ASP A 180 -23.63 -2.87 6.42
C ASP A 180 -22.38 -3.66 5.93
N LEU A 181 -22.04 -4.75 6.61
CA LEU A 181 -20.85 -5.55 6.34
C LEU A 181 -21.20 -7.04 6.18
N ALA A 182 -20.50 -7.73 5.28
CA ALA A 182 -20.65 -9.17 5.09
C ALA A 182 -19.35 -9.86 4.70
N VAL A 183 -19.22 -11.14 5.10
CA VAL A 183 -18.14 -12.05 4.71
C VAL A 183 -18.73 -13.23 3.97
N LEU A 184 -18.26 -13.47 2.76
CA LEU A 184 -18.64 -14.56 1.88
C LEU A 184 -17.56 -15.64 1.93
N PHE A 185 -17.89 -16.86 2.33
CA PHE A 185 -16.96 -17.99 2.37
C PHE A 185 -17.10 -18.79 1.07
N ILE A 186 -15.98 -19.15 0.47
CA ILE A 186 -15.90 -19.95 -0.75
C ILE A 186 -15.12 -21.25 -0.51
N GLU A 187 -15.31 -22.26 -1.37
CA GLU A 187 -14.64 -23.56 -1.21
C GLU A 187 -13.14 -23.50 -1.57
N ASN A 188 -12.80 -22.73 -2.60
CA ASN A 188 -11.43 -22.66 -3.11
C ASN A 188 -10.60 -21.63 -2.34
N LYS A 189 -9.33 -21.97 -2.10
CA LYS A 189 -8.39 -21.08 -1.43
C LYS A 189 -7.57 -20.24 -2.40
N HIS A 190 -7.40 -18.95 -2.08
CA HIS A 190 -6.71 -17.95 -2.89
C HIS A 190 -5.75 -17.12 -2.02
N SER A 191 -4.70 -17.76 -1.51
CA SER A 191 -3.76 -17.12 -0.57
C SER A 191 -2.95 -15.95 -1.17
N ASP A 192 -2.77 -15.92 -2.48
CA ASP A 192 -2.10 -14.87 -3.24
C ASP A 192 -2.92 -13.59 -3.37
N LEU A 193 -4.23 -13.64 -3.12
CA LEU A 193 -5.16 -12.52 -3.27
C LEU A 193 -5.49 -11.81 -1.95
N VAL A 194 -5.02 -12.31 -0.81
CA VAL A 194 -5.41 -11.84 0.51
C VAL A 194 -4.89 -10.46 0.86
N PHE A 195 -5.77 -9.64 1.44
CA PHE A 195 -5.47 -8.38 2.10
C PHE A 195 -5.80 -8.51 3.60
N PRO A 196 -4.80 -8.71 4.46
CA PRO A 196 -5.07 -8.84 5.89
C PRO A 196 -5.62 -7.52 6.45
N LEU A 197 -6.62 -7.63 7.33
CA LEU A 197 -7.17 -6.47 8.03
C LEU A 197 -6.18 -5.99 9.09
N PRO A 198 -5.92 -4.68 9.19
CA PRO A 198 -5.02 -4.11 10.17
C PRO A 198 -5.61 -4.17 11.58
N GLU A 199 -4.77 -4.06 12.60
CA GLU A 199 -5.22 -3.90 13.98
C GLU A 199 -5.65 -2.47 14.30
N ARG A 200 -5.03 -1.52 13.63
CA ARG A 200 -5.28 -0.09 13.82
C ARG A 200 -5.05 0.66 12.52
N VAL A 201 -5.97 1.56 12.22
CA VAL A 201 -5.87 2.50 11.11
C VAL A 201 -5.44 3.87 11.64
N SER A 202 -4.45 4.47 11.02
CA SER A 202 -4.00 5.83 11.32
C SER A 202 -3.51 6.51 10.05
N PHE A 203 -3.88 7.79 9.88
CA PHE A 203 -3.45 8.60 8.75
C PHE A 203 -2.70 9.84 9.19
N ASN A 204 -1.86 10.35 8.31
CA ASN A 204 -1.42 11.74 8.37
C ASN A 204 -2.44 12.59 7.60
N GLU A 205 -2.45 13.89 7.86
CA GLU A 205 -3.24 14.85 7.09
C GLU A 205 -2.88 14.76 5.60
N ASP A 206 -3.90 14.76 4.73
CA ASP A 206 -3.78 14.64 3.28
C ASP A 206 -3.04 13.37 2.79
N GLU A 207 -2.99 12.30 3.57
CA GLU A 207 -2.33 11.06 3.16
C GLU A 207 -3.01 10.45 1.93
N PRO A 208 -2.24 10.11 0.86
CA PRO A 208 -2.79 9.54 -0.36
C PRO A 208 -3.33 8.13 -0.13
N ILE A 209 -4.53 7.88 -0.68
CA ILE A 209 -5.27 6.62 -0.57
C ILE A 209 -5.86 6.19 -1.91
N LEU A 210 -6.19 4.91 -2.03
CA LEU A 210 -6.69 4.29 -3.24
C LEU A 210 -7.99 3.54 -2.93
N ALA A 211 -9.09 3.90 -3.59
CA ALA A 211 -10.33 3.12 -3.56
C ALA A 211 -10.41 2.24 -4.81
N THR A 212 -10.62 0.94 -4.63
CA THR A 212 -10.69 -0.01 -5.74
C THR A 212 -12.06 -0.67 -5.79
N GLY A 213 -12.57 -0.91 -7.00
CA GLY A 213 -13.86 -1.58 -7.19
C GLY A 213 -14.30 -1.60 -8.65
N TYR A 214 -15.49 -2.13 -8.88
CA TYR A 214 -16.10 -2.25 -10.21
C TYR A 214 -17.20 -1.20 -10.38
N PRO A 215 -16.92 -0.04 -11.01
CA PRO A 215 -17.95 0.97 -11.24
C PRO A 215 -19.03 0.43 -12.17
N LEU A 216 -20.31 0.73 -11.86
CA LEU A 216 -21.50 0.29 -12.59
C LEU A 216 -21.68 -1.24 -12.70
N GLY A 217 -20.96 -2.02 -11.89
CA GLY A 217 -21.14 -3.46 -11.79
C GLY A 217 -20.98 -4.18 -13.14
N THR A 218 -21.97 -4.99 -13.53
CA THR A 218 -21.97 -5.75 -14.80
C THR A 218 -22.31 -4.90 -16.02
N ASP A 219 -22.85 -3.70 -15.85
CA ASP A 219 -23.15 -2.78 -16.96
C ASP A 219 -21.87 -2.29 -17.66
N LEU A 220 -20.73 -2.33 -16.96
CA LEU A 220 -19.44 -1.96 -17.50
C LEU A 220 -18.47 -3.16 -17.47
N SER A 221 -18.09 -3.65 -18.65
CA SER A 221 -17.12 -4.73 -18.77
C SER A 221 -15.69 -4.23 -18.47
N GLY A 222 -14.83 -5.11 -17.97
CA GLY A 222 -13.42 -4.82 -17.78
C GLY A 222 -12.92 -5.11 -16.37
N LYS A 223 -11.68 -4.67 -16.09
CA LYS A 223 -11.01 -4.83 -14.79
C LYS A 223 -11.54 -3.82 -13.77
N ALA A 224 -11.26 -4.07 -12.50
CA ALA A 224 -11.53 -3.11 -11.43
C ALA A 224 -10.89 -1.74 -11.71
N THR A 225 -11.52 -0.70 -11.23
CA THR A 225 -11.05 0.69 -11.35
C THR A 225 -10.42 1.11 -10.03
N ILE A 226 -9.29 1.82 -10.09
CA ILE A 226 -8.63 2.41 -8.94
C ILE A 226 -8.83 3.93 -9.00
N LEU A 227 -9.53 4.47 -8.02
CA LEU A 227 -9.68 5.91 -7.79
C LEU A 227 -8.65 6.37 -6.77
N LYS A 228 -8.01 7.49 -7.03
CA LYS A 228 -7.01 8.10 -6.15
C LYS A 228 -7.59 9.32 -5.46
N GLY A 229 -7.23 9.51 -4.22
CA GLY A 229 -7.56 10.70 -3.44
C GLY A 229 -6.75 10.73 -2.15
N ASN A 230 -7.22 11.55 -1.21
CA ASN A 230 -6.54 11.83 0.04
C ASN A 230 -7.49 11.65 1.22
N PHE A 231 -6.94 11.23 2.35
CA PHE A 231 -7.63 11.24 3.62
C PHE A 231 -7.98 12.68 4.03
N ILE A 232 -9.19 12.87 4.55
CA ILE A 232 -9.65 14.16 5.07
C ILE A 232 -9.82 14.09 6.58
N ASP A 233 -10.66 13.14 7.08
CA ASP A 233 -11.03 13.09 8.50
C ASP A 233 -11.70 11.75 8.84
N PHE A 234 -11.77 11.44 10.14
CA PHE A 234 -12.64 10.39 10.65
C PHE A 234 -14.02 10.96 11.02
N ARG A 235 -15.07 10.20 10.73
CA ARG A 235 -16.46 10.55 11.02
C ARG A 235 -17.16 9.45 11.80
N THR A 236 -17.98 9.84 12.75
CA THR A 236 -18.85 8.92 13.48
C THR A 236 -20.31 9.23 13.19
N SER A 237 -21.12 8.21 12.92
CA SER A 237 -22.55 8.32 12.77
C SER A 237 -23.23 8.12 14.13
N LYS A 238 -24.36 8.82 14.37
CA LYS A 238 -25.23 8.54 15.52
C LYS A 238 -26.14 7.33 15.30
N LYS A 239 -26.27 6.88 14.04
CA LYS A 239 -27.19 5.80 13.62
C LYS A 239 -26.48 4.48 13.40
N GLU A 240 -25.20 4.50 13.05
CA GLU A 240 -24.42 3.33 12.67
C GLU A 240 -23.26 3.12 13.63
N PRO A 241 -23.01 1.89 14.08
CA PRO A 241 -22.01 1.60 15.10
C PRO A 241 -20.58 1.55 14.51
N VAL A 242 -20.32 2.32 13.46
CA VAL A 242 -19.04 2.28 12.73
C VAL A 242 -18.39 3.64 12.63
N VAL A 243 -17.06 3.65 12.55
CA VAL A 243 -16.26 4.83 12.24
C VAL A 243 -16.03 4.91 10.75
N PHE A 244 -16.35 6.04 10.17
CA PHE A 244 -16.12 6.30 8.75
C PHE A 244 -14.85 7.10 8.52
N ILE A 245 -14.19 6.80 7.42
CA ILE A 245 -13.11 7.58 6.83
C ILE A 245 -13.74 8.47 5.75
N GLN A 246 -13.57 9.77 5.87
CA GLN A 246 -13.92 10.75 4.84
C GLN A 246 -12.73 11.03 3.95
N THR A 247 -12.96 11.07 2.66
CA THR A 247 -11.93 11.33 1.64
C THR A 247 -12.46 12.29 0.56
N ASN A 248 -11.60 12.76 -0.32
CA ASN A 248 -11.99 13.48 -1.53
C ASN A 248 -12.24 12.58 -2.75
N ILE A 249 -12.24 11.25 -2.56
CA ILE A 249 -12.59 10.30 -3.63
C ILE A 249 -14.11 10.33 -3.85
N SER A 250 -14.55 10.40 -5.10
CA SER A 250 -15.98 10.26 -5.46
C SER A 250 -16.25 8.80 -5.83
N LEU A 251 -16.90 8.06 -4.91
CA LEU A 251 -17.33 6.68 -5.16
C LEU A 251 -18.46 6.63 -6.20
N VAL A 252 -18.43 5.61 -7.02
CA VAL A 252 -19.44 5.32 -8.04
C VAL A 252 -20.18 4.03 -7.65
N LYS A 253 -21.48 3.94 -8.00
CA LYS A 253 -22.29 2.72 -7.81
C LYS A 253 -21.54 1.50 -8.35
N GLY A 254 -21.56 0.39 -7.61
CA GLY A 254 -20.81 -0.83 -7.93
C GLY A 254 -19.45 -0.93 -7.24
N MET A 255 -18.89 0.18 -6.72
CA MET A 255 -17.64 0.15 -5.98
C MET A 255 -17.80 -0.22 -4.50
N SER A 256 -19.04 -0.23 -3.96
CA SER A 256 -19.35 -0.63 -2.58
C SER A 256 -18.81 -2.02 -2.28
N GLY A 257 -18.21 -2.21 -1.09
CA GLY A 257 -17.60 -3.45 -0.66
C GLY A 257 -16.16 -3.67 -1.13
N GLY A 258 -15.66 -2.86 -2.05
CA GLY A 258 -14.25 -2.87 -2.44
C GLY A 258 -13.33 -2.26 -1.39
N PRO A 259 -12.01 -2.53 -1.45
CA PRO A 259 -11.06 -2.03 -0.47
C PRO A 259 -10.71 -0.55 -0.70
N LEU A 260 -10.55 0.19 0.42
CA LEU A 260 -9.77 1.39 0.50
C LEU A 260 -8.38 1.01 1.01
N THR A 261 -7.34 1.37 0.29
CA THR A 261 -5.95 1.04 0.66
C THR A 261 -5.08 2.29 0.72
N ASP A 262 -3.98 2.19 1.43
CA ASP A 262 -2.88 3.14 1.28
C ASP A 262 -2.11 2.89 -0.03
N GLN A 263 -1.06 3.65 -0.29
CA GLN A 263 -0.22 3.50 -1.49
C GLN A 263 0.57 2.19 -1.54
N CYS A 264 0.78 1.53 -0.40
CA CYS A 264 1.42 0.22 -0.30
C CYS A 264 0.46 -0.95 -0.54
N GLY A 265 -0.85 -0.68 -0.65
CA GLY A 265 -1.88 -1.71 -0.78
C GLY A 265 -2.29 -2.32 0.56
N GLU A 266 -1.95 -1.69 1.69
CA GLU A 266 -2.49 -2.06 2.98
C GLU A 266 -3.94 -1.58 3.09
N VAL A 267 -4.86 -2.46 3.48
CA VAL A 267 -6.27 -2.10 3.63
C VAL A 267 -6.43 -1.17 4.82
N VAL A 268 -7.04 -0.02 4.60
CA VAL A 268 -7.34 0.99 5.62
C VAL A 268 -8.84 1.17 5.81
N GLY A 269 -9.65 0.73 4.85
CA GLY A 269 -11.11 0.82 4.94
C GLY A 269 -11.83 0.04 3.85
N VAL A 270 -13.15 0.14 3.86
CA VAL A 270 -14.07 -0.48 2.90
C VAL A 270 -14.94 0.58 2.28
N ASN A 271 -15.07 0.56 0.96
CA ASN A 271 -15.94 1.46 0.21
C ASN A 271 -17.39 1.23 0.65
N ALA A 272 -18.05 2.23 1.24
CA ALA A 272 -19.39 2.05 1.74
C ALA A 272 -20.43 2.92 1.02
N ILE A 273 -20.46 4.21 1.29
CA ILE A 273 -21.57 5.09 0.93
C ILE A 273 -21.07 6.25 0.08
N SER A 274 -21.85 6.59 -0.97
CA SER A 274 -21.77 7.89 -1.63
C SER A 274 -23.10 8.60 -1.43
N LEU A 275 -23.14 9.60 -0.56
CA LEU A 275 -24.33 10.36 -0.23
C LEU A 275 -24.10 11.86 -0.48
N ALA A 276 -24.92 12.47 -1.32
CA ALA A 276 -24.86 13.91 -1.61
C ALA A 276 -23.47 14.44 -1.98
N GLY A 277 -22.66 13.63 -2.70
CA GLY A 277 -21.30 13.99 -3.09
C GLY A 277 -20.23 13.72 -2.03
N LEU A 278 -20.62 13.21 -0.87
CA LEU A 278 -19.69 12.76 0.17
C LEU A 278 -19.50 11.25 0.08
N SER A 279 -18.27 10.80 -0.09
CA SER A 279 -17.92 9.38 -0.04
C SER A 279 -17.34 9.04 1.33
N LEU A 280 -17.93 8.03 1.96
CA LEU A 280 -17.55 7.52 3.26
C LEU A 280 -17.11 6.07 3.14
N PHE A 281 -16.10 5.71 3.89
CA PHE A 281 -15.49 4.39 3.92
C PHE A 281 -15.48 3.88 5.35
N ILE A 282 -15.88 2.63 5.58
CA ILE A 282 -15.82 2.03 6.92
C ILE A 282 -14.36 1.71 7.24
N SER A 283 -13.88 2.13 8.43
CA SER A 283 -12.50 1.92 8.84
C SER A 283 -12.18 0.44 9.06
N ALA A 284 -11.05 -0.04 8.55
CA ALA A 284 -10.71 -1.47 8.50
C ALA A 284 -10.43 -2.09 9.89
N ASP A 285 -9.97 -1.32 10.86
CA ASP A 285 -9.83 -1.78 12.25
C ASP A 285 -11.18 -2.04 12.92
N GLN A 286 -12.21 -1.24 12.58
CA GLN A 286 -13.58 -1.49 13.00
C GLN A 286 -14.13 -2.77 12.39
N VAL A 287 -13.88 -3.01 11.11
CA VAL A 287 -14.24 -4.25 10.41
C VAL A 287 -13.69 -5.46 11.16
N LYS A 288 -12.40 -5.45 11.50
CA LYS A 288 -11.74 -6.55 12.24
C LYS A 288 -12.41 -6.81 13.59
N THR A 289 -12.87 -5.78 14.27
CA THR A 289 -13.54 -5.88 15.57
C THR A 289 -14.97 -6.45 15.42
N LEU A 290 -15.67 -6.10 14.34
CA LEU A 290 -17.07 -6.49 14.12
C LEU A 290 -17.25 -7.90 13.53
N VAL A 291 -16.33 -8.35 12.66
CA VAL A 291 -16.43 -9.67 12.00
C VAL A 291 -16.73 -10.83 12.95
N PRO A 292 -16.17 -10.94 14.16
CA PRO A 292 -16.49 -12.02 15.09
C PRO A 292 -17.94 -12.03 15.60
N SER A 293 -18.65 -10.90 15.52
CA SER A 293 -20.05 -10.77 15.95
C SER A 293 -21.08 -11.00 14.84
N PHE A 294 -20.62 -11.22 13.60
CA PHE A 294 -21.51 -11.40 12.44
C PHE A 294 -22.36 -12.66 12.59
N SER A 295 -23.64 -12.53 12.29
CA SER A 295 -24.60 -13.64 12.29
C SER A 295 -24.60 -14.38 10.94
N ASP A 296 -24.91 -15.67 10.99
CA ASP A 296 -25.11 -16.49 9.79
C ASP A 296 -26.39 -16.05 9.08
N GLN A 297 -26.26 -15.65 7.82
CA GLN A 297 -27.36 -15.17 6.99
C GLN A 297 -28.07 -16.32 6.25
N GLY A 298 -27.52 -17.52 6.34
CA GLY A 298 -27.95 -18.69 5.58
C GLY A 298 -27.63 -18.55 4.09
N VAL A 299 -27.01 -19.56 3.51
CA VAL A 299 -26.89 -19.67 2.04
C VAL A 299 -28.00 -20.64 1.61
N THR A 300 -29.05 -20.10 1.03
CA THR A 300 -30.01 -20.94 0.36
C THR A 300 -29.41 -21.33 -0.97
N LYS A 301 -28.89 -22.56 -1.09
CA LYS A 301 -28.66 -23.14 -2.41
C LYS A 301 -29.97 -22.97 -3.18
N ILE A 302 -29.91 -22.47 -4.43
CA ILE A 302 -31.06 -22.42 -5.30
C ILE A 302 -31.48 -23.88 -5.50
N ASN A 303 -32.36 -24.37 -4.63
CA ASN A 303 -32.86 -25.72 -4.65
C ASN A 303 -34.28 -25.69 -5.24
N VAL A 304 -34.31 -25.39 -6.54
CA VAL A 304 -35.56 -25.47 -7.32
C VAL A 304 -35.41 -26.63 -8.27
N ASP A 305 -36.35 -27.55 -8.22
CA ASP A 305 -36.45 -28.67 -9.15
C ASP A 305 -37.58 -28.38 -10.15
N PRO A 306 -37.26 -27.92 -11.35
CA PRO A 306 -38.26 -27.57 -12.39
C PRO A 306 -39.02 -28.83 -12.89
N SER A 307 -38.56 -30.03 -12.59
CA SER A 307 -39.20 -31.28 -13.09
C SER A 307 -40.40 -31.74 -12.24
N VAL A 308 -40.56 -31.15 -11.02
CA VAL A 308 -41.58 -31.59 -10.07
C VAL A 308 -43.00 -31.18 -10.48
N SER A 309 -43.19 -29.95 -10.97
CA SER A 309 -44.48 -29.44 -11.42
C SER A 309 -44.30 -28.22 -12.33
N PRO A 310 -45.33 -27.86 -13.16
CA PRO A 310 -45.30 -26.64 -13.95
C PRO A 310 -45.09 -25.36 -13.11
N GLU A 311 -45.68 -25.33 -11.91
CA GLU A 311 -45.52 -24.21 -10.97
C GLU A 311 -44.07 -24.08 -10.47
N GLU A 312 -43.43 -25.23 -10.14
CA GLU A 312 -42.01 -25.24 -9.73
C GLU A 312 -41.10 -24.90 -10.92
N ALA A 313 -41.44 -25.26 -12.15
CA ALA A 313 -40.69 -24.82 -13.35
C ALA A 313 -40.74 -23.28 -13.53
N VAL A 314 -41.92 -22.68 -13.38
CA VAL A 314 -42.09 -21.21 -13.40
C VAL A 314 -41.35 -20.56 -12.28
N LYS A 315 -41.43 -21.07 -11.08
CA LYS A 315 -40.71 -20.61 -9.90
C LYS A 315 -39.19 -20.72 -10.12
N ALA A 316 -38.72 -21.83 -10.65
CA ALA A 316 -37.32 -22.03 -10.99
C ALA A 316 -36.85 -20.98 -12.02
N PHE A 317 -37.64 -20.74 -13.08
CA PHE A 317 -37.34 -19.73 -14.10
C PHE A 317 -37.14 -18.35 -13.48
N TYR A 318 -38.09 -17.84 -12.68
CA TYR A 318 -37.97 -16.56 -12.01
C TYR A 318 -36.85 -16.52 -10.97
N THR A 319 -36.57 -17.62 -10.27
CA THR A 319 -35.47 -17.73 -9.32
C THR A 319 -34.12 -17.63 -10.04
N TYR A 320 -33.96 -18.29 -11.17
CA TYR A 320 -32.74 -18.18 -11.98
C TYR A 320 -32.57 -16.78 -12.58
N LEU A 321 -33.64 -16.15 -13.08
CA LEU A 321 -33.59 -14.78 -13.57
C LEU A 321 -33.16 -13.81 -12.44
N LYS A 322 -33.77 -13.92 -11.27
CA LYS A 322 -33.44 -13.10 -10.10
C LYS A 322 -31.98 -13.30 -9.68
N ALA A 323 -31.49 -14.53 -9.69
CA ALA A 323 -30.10 -14.87 -9.41
C ALA A 323 -29.14 -14.56 -10.58
N ARG A 324 -29.62 -13.90 -11.66
CA ARG A 324 -28.88 -13.62 -12.90
C ARG A 324 -28.23 -14.85 -13.55
N ARG A 325 -28.78 -16.02 -13.29
CA ARG A 325 -28.40 -17.29 -13.91
C ARG A 325 -29.18 -17.48 -15.22
N MET A 326 -28.92 -16.60 -16.19
CA MET A 326 -29.69 -16.52 -17.44
C MET A 326 -29.67 -17.82 -18.22
N GLU A 327 -28.51 -18.49 -18.31
CA GLU A 327 -28.39 -19.77 -19.05
C GLU A 327 -29.26 -20.85 -18.44
N ASP A 328 -29.30 -20.97 -17.09
CA ASP A 328 -30.17 -21.94 -16.42
C ASP A 328 -31.65 -21.58 -16.57
N GLY A 329 -31.99 -20.29 -16.58
CA GLY A 329 -33.33 -19.82 -16.82
C GLY A 329 -33.78 -20.10 -18.26
N PHE A 330 -32.95 -19.83 -19.25
CA PHE A 330 -33.25 -20.11 -20.67
C PHE A 330 -33.37 -21.62 -20.97
N ALA A 331 -32.65 -22.46 -20.23
CA ALA A 331 -32.75 -23.91 -20.38
C ALA A 331 -34.13 -24.47 -19.98
N LEU A 332 -35.00 -23.68 -19.32
CA LEU A 332 -36.36 -24.04 -18.95
C LEU A 332 -37.41 -23.60 -19.93
N LEU A 333 -37.05 -22.83 -20.97
CA LEU A 333 -37.93 -22.38 -22.05
C LEU A 333 -37.89 -23.32 -23.24
#